data_16d937d8b2bc5ff6ca809c6432d9f5c2
#
_entry.id   16d937d8b2bc5ff6ca809c6432d9f5c2
#
_cell.length_a   1.000
_cell.length_b   1.000
_cell.length_c   1.000
_cell.angle_alpha   90.00
_cell.angle_beta   90.00
_cell.angle_gamma   90.00
#
_symmetry.space_group_name_H-M   'P 1'
#
loop_
_entity.id
_entity.type
_entity.pdbx_description
1 polymer ?
#
loop_
_entity_poly.entity_id
_entity_poly.type
_entity_poly.pdbx_seq_one_letter_code
_entity_poly.pdbx_strand_id
1 'polypeptide(L)'
;MLAERNDVGETAPHQPASYTYNELRDEVNQLANALSAQGVKQGDRVAIFMAHVPETTVAMLACARIGAVHCVVFGGFSQEALASRIVDSGAVAVITQVGMVMVVGGGGKLRCRWLSCFESRAEGW
;
A
#
# COMPACT_ATOMS: atom_id res chain seq x y z
N MET A 1 -4.24 11.59 14.14
CA MET A 1 -5.19 10.70 13.48
C MET A 1 -4.99 9.31 14.04
N LEU A 2 -5.90 8.86 14.88
CA LEU A 2 -5.86 7.53 15.47
C LEU A 2 -6.56 6.59 14.49
N ALA A 3 -5.80 5.71 13.82
CA ALA A 3 -6.38 4.61 13.10
C ALA A 3 -6.65 3.49 14.10
N GLU A 4 -7.88 3.38 14.59
CA GLU A 4 -8.29 2.24 15.39
C GLU A 4 -8.39 1.01 14.50
N ARG A 5 -7.65 0.00 14.86
CA ARG A 5 -7.73 -1.31 14.24
C ARG A 5 -8.91 -2.06 14.87
N ASN A 6 -10.01 -2.10 14.16
CA ASN A 6 -11.14 -2.97 14.54
C ASN A 6 -10.91 -4.37 13.95
N ASP A 7 -10.21 -5.21 14.69
CA ASP A 7 -10.17 -6.64 14.37
C ASP A 7 -11.38 -7.33 14.98
N VAL A 8 -12.26 -7.76 14.13
CA VAL A 8 -13.36 -8.67 14.48
C VAL A 8 -12.83 -10.09 14.37
N GLY A 9 -12.19 -10.55 15.41
CA GLY A 9 -11.65 -11.93 15.41
C GLY A 9 -10.75 -12.17 16.62
N GLU A 10 -11.36 -12.52 17.67
CA GLU A 10 -10.99 -13.25 18.89
C GLU A 10 -9.51 -13.56 19.19
N THR A 11 -9.15 -13.22 20.44
CA THR A 11 -8.11 -13.80 21.31
C THR A 11 -6.68 -13.33 21.16
N ALA A 12 -6.45 -12.03 21.34
CA ALA A 12 -5.27 -11.50 22.05
C ALA A 12 -5.56 -10.04 22.43
N PRO A 13 -5.02 -9.50 23.52
CA PRO A 13 -5.19 -8.09 23.81
C PRO A 13 -4.47 -7.28 22.72
N HIS A 14 -5.21 -6.88 21.71
CA HIS A 14 -4.71 -6.00 20.67
C HIS A 14 -4.43 -4.63 21.29
N GLN A 15 -3.17 -4.31 21.44
CA GLN A 15 -2.81 -2.91 21.56
C GLN A 15 -3.16 -2.23 20.23
N PRO A 16 -3.95 -1.14 20.26
CA PRO A 16 -4.20 -0.38 19.05
C PRO A 16 -2.86 0.03 18.46
N ALA A 17 -2.66 -0.26 17.18
CA ALA A 17 -1.47 0.20 16.46
C ALA A 17 -1.55 1.72 16.38
N SER A 18 -0.86 2.39 17.29
CA SER A 18 -0.74 3.84 17.30
C SER A 18 0.58 4.24 16.67
N TYR A 19 0.52 5.20 15.76
CA TYR A 19 1.70 5.84 15.20
C TYR A 19 1.84 7.22 15.79
N THR A 20 3.04 7.58 16.22
CA THR A 20 3.39 8.98 16.38
C THR A 20 3.53 9.63 15.01
N TYR A 21 3.42 10.95 14.92
CA TYR A 21 3.63 11.66 13.65
C TYR A 21 5.03 11.43 13.08
N ASN A 22 6.04 11.29 13.92
CA ASN A 22 7.40 11.01 13.48
C ASN A 22 7.53 9.60 12.88
N GLU A 23 6.95 8.59 13.51
CA GLU A 23 6.92 7.22 13.01
C GLU A 23 6.18 7.14 11.67
N LEU A 24 5.01 7.77 11.59
CA LEU A 24 4.24 7.83 10.35
C LEU A 24 5.05 8.50 9.23
N ARG A 25 5.71 9.61 9.52
CA ARG A 25 6.58 10.31 8.55
C ARG A 25 7.68 9.40 8.05
N ASP A 26 8.34 8.67 8.93
CA ASP A 26 9.47 7.83 8.57
C ASP A 26 9.03 6.64 7.70
N GLU A 27 7.91 6.01 8.02
CA GLU A 27 7.34 4.95 7.19
C GLU A 27 6.88 5.46 5.82
N VAL A 28 6.22 6.61 5.78
CA VAL A 28 5.83 7.27 4.53
C VAL A 28 7.05 7.59 3.66
N ASN A 29 8.13 8.08 4.26
CA ASN A 29 9.36 8.37 3.54
C ASN A 29 10.00 7.10 2.97
N GLN A 30 10.05 6.02 3.75
CA GLN A 30 10.59 4.74 3.30
C GLN A 30 9.82 4.19 2.11
N LEU A 31 8.50 4.16 2.19
CA LEU A 31 7.66 3.68 1.10
C LEU A 31 7.71 4.59 -0.13
N ALA A 32 7.74 5.92 0.06
CA ALA A 32 7.90 6.88 -1.03
C ALA A 32 9.22 6.68 -1.79
N ASN A 33 10.31 6.49 -1.06
CA ASN A 33 11.61 6.19 -1.65
C ASN A 33 11.60 4.85 -2.41
N ALA A 34 10.97 3.84 -1.83
CA ALA A 34 10.83 2.53 -2.47
C ALA A 34 10.01 2.59 -3.76
N LEU A 35 8.90 3.32 -3.78
CA LEU A 35 8.09 3.52 -4.98
C LEU A 35 8.88 4.28 -6.06
N SER A 36 9.61 5.32 -5.69
CA SER A 36 10.47 6.08 -6.62
C SER A 36 11.57 5.20 -7.20
N ALA A 37 12.18 4.33 -6.38
CA ALA A 37 13.20 3.37 -6.83
C ALA A 37 12.62 2.31 -7.80
N GLN A 38 11.32 2.03 -7.72
CA GLN A 38 10.62 1.15 -8.66
C GLN A 38 10.25 1.85 -9.97
N GLY A 39 10.51 3.13 -10.10
CA GLY A 39 10.22 3.91 -11.30
C GLY A 39 8.85 4.59 -11.31
N VAL A 40 8.15 4.63 -10.18
CA VAL A 40 6.91 5.41 -10.03
C VAL A 40 7.27 6.90 -10.02
N LYS A 41 6.64 7.66 -10.89
CA LYS A 41 6.90 9.08 -11.11
C LYS A 41 5.69 9.92 -10.74
N GLN A 42 5.91 11.22 -10.64
CA GLN A 42 4.84 12.20 -10.49
C GLN A 42 3.81 12.05 -11.62
N GLY A 43 2.53 12.03 -11.26
CA GLY A 43 1.43 11.85 -12.19
C GLY A 43 1.10 10.40 -12.53
N ASP A 44 1.92 9.44 -12.12
CA ASP A 44 1.61 8.02 -12.26
C ASP A 44 0.47 7.61 -11.32
N ARG A 45 -0.27 6.57 -11.71
CA ARG A 45 -1.37 6.01 -10.91
C ARG A 45 -0.89 4.75 -10.23
N VAL A 46 -1.20 4.65 -8.94
CA VAL A 46 -0.86 3.50 -8.10
C VAL A 46 -2.15 2.96 -7.50
N ALA A 47 -2.47 1.71 -7.76
CA ALA A 47 -3.58 1.04 -7.12
C ALA A 47 -3.17 0.52 -5.75
N ILE A 48 -4.01 0.73 -4.75
CA ILE A 48 -3.81 0.21 -3.39
C ILE A 48 -4.93 -0.78 -3.10
N PHE A 49 -4.57 -2.06 -3.06
CA PHE A 49 -5.49 -3.16 -2.79
C PHE A 49 -5.20 -3.74 -1.42
N MET A 50 -5.79 -3.13 -0.40
CA MET A 50 -5.56 -3.46 1.00
C MET A 50 -6.86 -3.40 1.79
N ALA A 51 -6.91 -4.12 2.91
CA ALA A 51 -7.95 -3.96 3.91
C ALA A 51 -7.79 -2.62 4.65
N HIS A 52 -8.74 -2.30 5.54
CA HIS A 52 -8.63 -1.14 6.43
C HIS A 52 -7.57 -1.38 7.51
N VAL A 53 -6.31 -1.16 7.14
CA VAL A 53 -5.15 -1.28 8.03
C VAL A 53 -4.36 0.03 8.01
N PRO A 54 -3.59 0.34 9.06
CA PRO A 54 -2.80 1.58 9.13
C PRO A 54 -1.85 1.76 7.94
N GLU A 55 -1.32 0.68 7.42
CA GLU A 55 -0.42 0.64 6.26
C GLU A 55 -1.07 1.19 4.99
N THR A 56 -2.40 1.11 4.89
CA THR A 56 -3.14 1.73 3.78
C THR A 56 -2.98 3.25 3.79
N THR A 57 -3.04 3.86 4.96
CA THR A 57 -2.80 5.30 5.14
C THR A 57 -1.36 5.66 4.78
N VAL A 58 -0.39 4.85 5.19
CA VAL A 58 1.02 5.03 4.83
C VAL A 58 1.19 4.99 3.30
N ALA A 59 0.55 4.03 2.63
CA ALA A 59 0.60 3.90 1.18
C ALA A 59 -0.01 5.11 0.46
N MET A 60 -1.16 5.60 0.94
CA MET A 60 -1.81 6.79 0.39
C MET A 60 -0.92 8.04 0.52
N LEU A 61 -0.35 8.26 1.69
CA LEU A 61 0.52 9.39 1.97
C LEU A 61 1.84 9.30 1.20
N ALA A 62 2.40 8.11 1.03
CA ALA A 62 3.61 7.88 0.24
C ALA A 62 3.39 8.24 -1.23
N CYS A 63 2.26 7.84 -1.81
CA CYS A 63 1.90 8.24 -3.17
C CYS A 63 1.75 9.76 -3.29
N ALA A 64 1.05 10.40 -2.35
CA ALA A 64 0.90 11.86 -2.34
C ALA A 64 2.25 12.58 -2.25
N ARG A 65 3.18 12.04 -1.46
CA ARG A 65 4.51 12.63 -1.28
C ARG A 65 5.35 12.67 -2.55
N ILE A 66 5.25 11.65 -3.39
CA ILE A 66 5.96 11.61 -4.69
C ILE A 66 5.16 12.21 -5.84
N GLY A 67 3.97 12.72 -5.56
CA GLY A 67 3.08 13.30 -6.56
C GLY A 67 2.38 12.25 -7.44
N ALA A 68 2.33 11.00 -7.03
CA ALA A 68 1.56 9.96 -7.70
C ALA A 68 0.09 9.99 -7.26
N VAL A 69 -0.79 9.56 -8.15
CA VAL A 69 -2.23 9.45 -7.89
C VAL A 69 -2.52 8.06 -7.33
N HIS A 70 -3.05 7.98 -6.11
CA HIS A 70 -3.46 6.70 -5.56
C HIS A 70 -4.93 6.39 -5.89
N CYS A 71 -5.18 5.13 -6.23
CA CYS A 71 -6.50 4.58 -6.43
C CYS A 71 -6.72 3.46 -5.41
N VAL A 72 -7.50 3.74 -4.36
CA VAL A 72 -7.77 2.76 -3.31
C VAL A 72 -8.87 1.83 -3.76
N VAL A 73 -8.58 0.54 -3.77
CA VAL A 73 -9.52 -0.54 -4.04
C VAL A 73 -9.72 -1.33 -2.77
N PHE A 74 -10.97 -1.43 -2.34
CA PHE A 74 -11.30 -2.17 -1.12
C PHE A 74 -10.93 -3.66 -1.26
N GLY A 75 -10.28 -4.22 -0.23
CA GLY A 75 -9.77 -5.59 -0.25
C GLY A 75 -10.82 -6.70 -0.35
N GLY A 76 -12.10 -6.36 -0.19
CA GLY A 76 -13.22 -7.28 -0.37
C GLY A 76 -13.74 -7.40 -1.81
N PHE A 77 -13.21 -6.63 -2.76
CA PHE A 77 -13.60 -6.74 -4.15
C PHE A 77 -13.04 -8.00 -4.81
N SER A 78 -13.77 -8.50 -5.82
CA SER A 78 -13.33 -9.65 -6.61
C SER A 78 -12.08 -9.33 -7.45
N GLN A 79 -11.43 -10.38 -7.92
CA GLN A 79 -10.25 -10.24 -8.80
C GLN A 79 -10.60 -9.50 -10.10
N GLU A 80 -11.78 -9.74 -10.65
CA GLU A 80 -12.25 -9.09 -11.87
C GLU A 80 -12.46 -7.59 -11.65
N ALA A 81 -13.02 -7.21 -10.50
CA ALA A 81 -13.22 -5.81 -10.13
C ALA A 81 -11.88 -5.09 -9.94
N LEU A 82 -10.90 -5.75 -9.32
CA LEU A 82 -9.55 -5.21 -9.20
C LEU A 82 -8.88 -5.02 -10.57
N ALA A 83 -8.94 -6.06 -11.41
CA ALA A 83 -8.35 -6.01 -12.75
C ALA A 83 -8.95 -4.88 -13.60
N SER A 84 -10.28 -4.73 -13.57
CA SER A 84 -10.97 -3.64 -14.27
C SER A 84 -10.47 -2.28 -13.80
N ARG A 85 -10.35 -2.05 -12.50
CA ARG A 85 -9.88 -0.78 -11.95
C ARG A 85 -8.43 -0.47 -12.28
N ILE A 86 -7.57 -1.49 -12.30
CA ILE A 86 -6.17 -1.34 -12.73
C ILE A 86 -6.10 -0.90 -14.20
N VAL A 87 -6.88 -1.54 -15.06
CA VAL A 87 -6.93 -1.19 -16.49
C VAL A 87 -7.51 0.20 -16.70
N ASP A 88 -8.65 0.50 -16.08
CA ASP A 88 -9.35 1.77 -16.24
C ASP A 88 -8.54 2.97 -15.72
N SER A 89 -7.84 2.81 -14.61
CA SER A 89 -6.97 3.85 -14.06
C SER A 89 -5.64 3.97 -14.79
N GLY A 90 -5.23 2.94 -15.52
CA GLY A 90 -3.89 2.87 -16.10
C GLY A 90 -2.80 2.80 -15.03
N ALA A 91 -3.07 2.10 -13.92
CA ALA A 91 -2.14 2.00 -12.81
C ALA A 91 -0.82 1.34 -13.23
N VAL A 92 0.29 1.95 -12.85
CA VAL A 92 1.65 1.45 -13.14
C VAL A 92 2.18 0.55 -12.03
N ALA A 93 1.58 0.61 -10.85
CA ALA A 93 1.94 -0.21 -9.70
C ALA A 93 0.71 -0.56 -8.88
N VAL A 94 0.77 -1.68 -8.17
CA VAL A 94 -0.25 -2.13 -7.23
C VAL A 94 0.43 -2.45 -5.90
N ILE A 95 -0.06 -1.84 -4.82
CA ILE A 95 0.38 -2.13 -3.46
C ILE A 95 -0.64 -3.07 -2.82
N THR A 96 -0.17 -4.17 -2.26
CA THR A 96 -1.03 -5.16 -1.58
C THR A 96 -0.67 -5.30 -0.10
N GLN A 97 -1.56 -5.90 0.67
CA GLN A 97 -1.42 -6.03 2.13
C GLN A 97 -0.20 -6.85 2.57
N VAL A 98 0.35 -7.68 1.71
CA VAL A 98 1.52 -8.53 2.01
C VAL A 98 2.85 -7.78 1.82
N GLY A 99 2.82 -6.45 1.70
CA GLY A 99 4.02 -5.64 1.46
C GLY A 99 4.60 -5.80 0.06
N MET A 100 3.81 -6.37 -0.85
CA MET A 100 4.24 -6.60 -2.22
C MET A 100 3.80 -5.45 -3.11
N VAL A 101 4.74 -4.80 -3.76
CA VAL A 101 4.47 -3.88 -4.86
C VAL A 101 4.67 -4.61 -6.17
N MET A 102 3.61 -4.67 -6.94
CA MET A 102 3.63 -5.19 -8.30
C MET A 102 3.73 -4.02 -9.26
N VAL A 103 4.84 -3.94 -9.99
CA VAL A 103 5.02 -2.93 -11.03
C VAL A 103 4.54 -3.49 -12.35
N VAL A 104 3.64 -2.78 -13.01
CA VAL A 104 3.18 -3.11 -14.36
C VAL A 104 4.21 -2.58 -15.34
N GLY A 105 5.08 -3.45 -15.81
CA GLY A 105 6.04 -3.12 -16.86
C GLY A 105 5.37 -2.93 -18.22
N GLY A 106 5.98 -2.13 -19.11
CA GLY A 106 5.53 -1.97 -20.50
C GLY A 106 5.41 -3.35 -21.17
N GLY A 107 4.21 -3.64 -21.70
CA GLY A 107 3.88 -4.94 -22.28
C GLY A 107 3.07 -5.88 -21.40
N GLY A 108 2.50 -5.38 -20.30
CA GLY A 108 1.56 -6.16 -19.45
C GLY A 108 2.23 -7.21 -18.55
N LYS A 109 3.55 -7.22 -18.46
CA LYS A 109 4.26 -8.12 -17.54
C LYS A 109 4.31 -7.51 -16.14
N LEU A 110 3.63 -8.15 -15.21
CA LEU A 110 3.71 -7.87 -13.78
C LEU A 110 5.09 -8.30 -13.26
N ARG A 111 5.87 -7.35 -12.77
CA ARG A 111 7.07 -7.64 -12.00
C ARG A 111 6.73 -7.52 -10.52
N CYS A 112 6.63 -8.66 -9.86
CA CYS A 112 6.53 -8.69 -8.40
C CYS A 112 7.88 -8.35 -7.80
N ARG A 113 7.90 -7.34 -6.94
CA ARG A 113 9.07 -7.04 -6.14
C ARG A 113 8.64 -6.87 -4.69
N TRP A 114 9.25 -7.67 -3.85
CA TRP A 114 9.04 -7.60 -2.42
C TRP A 114 9.65 -6.31 -1.87
N LEU A 115 8.88 -5.53 -1.13
CA LEU A 115 9.38 -4.35 -0.43
C LEU A 115 9.65 -4.73 1.03
N SER A 116 10.91 -4.77 1.40
CA SER A 116 11.35 -5.06 2.76
C SER A 116 10.95 -3.99 3.79
N CYS A 117 10.40 -2.86 3.37
CA CYS A 117 9.96 -1.82 4.29
C CYS A 117 8.79 -2.26 5.19
N PHE A 118 8.05 -3.30 4.84
CA PHE A 118 6.98 -3.87 5.67
C PHE A 118 7.42 -5.12 6.45
N GLU A 119 8.65 -5.60 6.23
CA GLU A 119 9.13 -6.87 6.78
C GLU A 119 9.35 -6.82 8.30
N SER A 120 9.68 -5.65 8.84
CA SER A 120 9.97 -5.51 10.27
C SER A 120 8.72 -5.61 11.18
N ARG A 121 7.52 -5.60 10.62
CA ARG A 121 6.27 -5.74 11.39
C ARG A 121 5.50 -7.03 11.12
N ALA A 122 5.90 -7.81 10.10
CA ALA A 122 5.27 -9.09 9.80
C ALA A 122 5.59 -10.18 10.83
N GLU A 123 6.62 -10.00 11.64
CA GLU A 123 7.01 -10.94 12.69
C GLU A 123 6.13 -10.86 13.96
N GLY A 124 5.16 -9.98 14.00
CA GLY A 124 4.22 -9.81 15.12
C GLY A 124 2.79 -10.27 14.82
N TRP A 125 2.59 -11.03 13.75
CA TRP A 125 1.27 -11.55 13.35
C TRP A 125 1.09 -13.02 13.71
#